data_60f4dfc30c8ec77fee06b9d146611412
#
_entry.id   60f4dfc30c8ec77fee06b9d146611412
#
_cell.length_a   1.000
_cell.length_b   1.000
_cell.length_c   1.000
_cell.angle_alpha   90.00
_cell.angle_beta   90.00
_cell.angle_gamma   90.00
#
_symmetry.space_group_name_H-M   'P 1'
#
loop_
_entity.id
_entity.type
_entity.pdbx_description
1 polymer ?
#
loop_
_entity_poly.entity_id
_entity_poly.type
_entity_poly.pdbx_seq_one_letter_code
_entity_poly.pdbx_strand_id
1 'polypeptide(L)'
;MLQLNIVEGKRQYLYDEHGRRYLDAFAGIATVCCGHCHPDVVDAITAQSKRLQHSTVLYLNHAIADFAEALASKLPGDLKARVADRVFCRFCSFQPSSNQ
;
A
#
# COMPACT_ATOMS: atom_id res chain seq x y z
N MET A 1 -22.50 -10.81 22.10
CA MET A 1 -22.29 -9.72 21.12
C MET A 1 -22.46 -10.34 19.74
N LEU A 2 -23.47 -9.94 18.97
CA LEU A 2 -23.66 -10.44 17.59
C LEU A 2 -22.54 -9.84 16.74
N GLN A 3 -21.61 -10.67 16.28
CA GLN A 3 -20.59 -10.26 15.31
C GLN A 3 -21.19 -10.37 13.91
N LEU A 4 -21.01 -9.33 13.09
CA LEU A 4 -21.36 -9.38 11.68
C LEU A 4 -20.30 -10.21 10.94
N ASN A 5 -20.75 -11.18 10.16
CA ASN A 5 -19.87 -11.94 9.28
C ASN A 5 -19.88 -11.24 7.89
N ILE A 6 -18.86 -10.43 7.62
CA ILE A 6 -18.72 -9.71 6.35
C ILE A 6 -17.94 -10.59 5.37
N VAL A 7 -18.51 -10.82 4.20
CA VAL A 7 -17.97 -11.73 3.17
C VAL A 7 -17.62 -11.03 1.85
N GLU A 8 -18.13 -9.83 1.60
CA GLU A 8 -17.85 -9.08 0.38
C GLU A 8 -17.74 -7.59 0.67
N GLY A 9 -16.88 -6.91 -0.10
CA GLY A 9 -16.75 -5.46 -0.11
C GLY A 9 -16.77 -4.93 -1.55
N LYS A 10 -17.55 -3.87 -1.80
CA LYS A 10 -17.64 -3.22 -3.11
C LYS A 10 -17.83 -1.73 -2.98
N ARG A 11 -16.84 -0.96 -3.45
CA ARG A 11 -16.79 0.51 -3.29
C ARG A 11 -16.94 0.88 -1.81
N GLN A 12 -17.95 1.69 -1.47
CA GLN A 12 -18.23 2.14 -0.09
C GLN A 12 -19.11 1.18 0.73
N TYR A 13 -19.39 -0.01 0.22
CA TYR A 13 -20.31 -0.95 0.85
C TYR A 13 -19.64 -2.26 1.22
N LEU A 14 -20.10 -2.80 2.37
CA LEU A 14 -19.83 -4.16 2.84
C LEU A 14 -21.10 -5.01 2.76
N TYR A 15 -20.93 -6.31 2.60
CA TYR A 15 -22.04 -7.25 2.52
C TYR A 15 -21.79 -8.41 3.48
N ASP A 16 -22.83 -8.81 4.22
CA ASP A 16 -22.76 -9.99 5.07
C ASP A 16 -23.10 -11.29 4.30
N GLU A 17 -22.98 -12.40 5.00
CA GLU A 17 -23.28 -13.75 4.47
C GLU A 17 -24.74 -13.93 4.01
N HIS A 18 -25.64 -13.03 4.42
CA HIS A 18 -27.05 -13.02 4.01
C HIS A 18 -27.31 -12.01 2.87
N GLY A 19 -26.28 -11.38 2.33
CA GLY A 19 -26.38 -10.39 1.26
C GLY A 19 -26.88 -9.01 1.71
N ARG A 20 -26.99 -8.76 3.03
CA ARG A 20 -27.38 -7.42 3.52
C ARG A 20 -26.25 -6.46 3.33
N ARG A 21 -26.60 -5.27 2.85
CA ARG A 21 -25.65 -4.21 2.52
C ARG A 21 -25.51 -3.20 3.66
N TYR A 22 -24.26 -2.87 3.98
CA TYR A 22 -23.88 -1.88 4.98
C TYR A 22 -23.01 -0.81 4.36
N LEU A 23 -23.25 0.46 4.71
CA LEU A 23 -22.34 1.54 4.36
C LEU A 23 -21.09 1.45 5.27
N ASP A 24 -19.92 1.32 4.66
CA ASP A 24 -18.65 1.33 5.39
C ASP A 24 -18.12 2.75 5.56
N ALA A 25 -18.45 3.36 6.69
CA ALA A 25 -17.92 4.67 7.07
C ALA A 25 -16.54 4.58 7.80
N PHE A 26 -16.02 3.37 7.98
CA PHE A 26 -14.78 3.13 8.71
C PHE A 26 -13.58 2.85 7.78
N ALA A 27 -13.83 2.22 6.63
CA ALA A 27 -12.84 1.89 5.59
C ALA A 27 -11.59 1.15 6.13
N GLY A 28 -11.75 0.29 7.15
CA GLY A 28 -10.65 -0.43 7.77
C GLY A 28 -9.56 0.48 8.36
N ILE A 29 -9.95 1.57 9.04
CA ILE A 29 -9.06 2.65 9.52
C ILE A 29 -8.35 3.31 8.32
N ALA A 30 -9.15 3.77 7.35
CA ALA A 30 -8.71 4.43 6.14
C ALA A 30 -7.77 3.59 5.22
N THR A 31 -7.78 2.26 5.38
CA THR A 31 -6.95 1.36 4.55
C THR A 31 -7.45 1.28 3.11
N VAL A 32 -8.77 1.33 2.91
CA VAL A 32 -9.41 1.24 1.59
C VAL A 32 -10.01 2.58 1.16
N CYS A 33 -9.21 3.63 1.18
CA CYS A 33 -9.64 5.01 0.87
C CYS A 33 -10.30 5.14 -0.52
N CYS A 34 -9.89 4.33 -1.49
CA CYS A 34 -10.47 4.29 -2.83
C CYS A 34 -11.73 3.43 -2.91
N GLY A 35 -12.17 2.86 -1.78
CA GLY A 35 -13.25 1.89 -1.71
C GLY A 35 -12.79 0.44 -1.86
N HIS A 36 -13.64 -0.48 -1.40
CA HIS A 36 -13.37 -1.91 -1.48
C HIS A 36 -13.31 -2.39 -2.94
N CYS A 37 -12.32 -3.22 -3.22
CA CYS A 37 -12.11 -3.89 -4.51
C CYS A 37 -12.08 -2.90 -5.70
N HIS A 38 -11.42 -1.73 -5.53
CA HIS A 38 -11.22 -0.80 -6.64
C HIS A 38 -10.43 -1.50 -7.75
N PRO A 39 -10.94 -1.52 -9.00
CA PRO A 39 -10.34 -2.33 -10.06
C PRO A 39 -8.87 -1.98 -10.30
N ASP A 40 -8.51 -0.71 -10.43
CA ASP A 40 -7.12 -0.30 -10.69
C ASP A 40 -6.17 -0.74 -9.58
N VAL A 41 -6.63 -0.73 -8.30
CA VAL A 41 -5.82 -1.18 -7.16
C VAL A 41 -5.65 -2.69 -7.17
N VAL A 42 -6.74 -3.44 -7.42
CA VAL A 42 -6.72 -4.91 -7.50
C VAL A 42 -5.84 -5.37 -8.66
N ASP A 43 -5.96 -4.73 -9.81
CA ASP A 43 -5.16 -5.06 -11.01
C ASP A 43 -3.68 -4.78 -10.78
N ALA A 44 -3.33 -3.64 -10.16
CA ALA A 44 -1.96 -3.31 -9.83
C ALA A 44 -1.34 -4.32 -8.83
N ILE A 45 -2.08 -4.69 -7.78
CA ILE A 45 -1.65 -5.70 -6.81
C ILE A 45 -1.44 -7.05 -7.50
N THR A 46 -2.40 -7.46 -8.33
CA THR A 46 -2.33 -8.74 -9.06
C THR A 46 -1.14 -8.77 -10.01
N ALA A 47 -0.94 -7.71 -10.78
CA ALA A 47 0.19 -7.59 -11.71
C ALA A 47 1.54 -7.66 -10.98
N GLN A 48 1.68 -6.91 -9.88
CA GLN A 48 2.92 -6.92 -9.09
C GLN A 48 3.15 -8.27 -8.42
N SER A 49 2.12 -8.90 -7.88
CA SER A 49 2.23 -10.21 -7.22
C SER A 49 2.65 -11.32 -8.17
N LYS A 50 2.27 -11.24 -9.44
CA LYS A 50 2.74 -12.18 -10.49
C LYS A 50 4.21 -11.96 -10.86
N ARG A 51 4.77 -10.77 -10.66
CA ARG A 51 6.18 -10.47 -10.94
C ARG A 51 7.08 -10.77 -9.76
N LEU A 52 6.71 -10.26 -8.57
CA LEU A 52 7.48 -10.40 -7.35
C LEU A 52 6.59 -10.09 -6.16
N GLN A 53 6.35 -11.06 -5.30
CA GLN A 53 5.54 -10.90 -4.08
C GLN A 53 6.36 -10.26 -2.95
N HIS A 54 7.61 -10.64 -2.80
CA HIS A 54 8.48 -10.17 -1.74
C HIS A 54 9.95 -10.20 -2.16
N SER A 55 10.68 -9.17 -1.76
CA SER A 55 12.15 -9.18 -1.72
C SER A 55 12.61 -8.73 -0.34
N THR A 56 13.67 -9.35 0.17
CA THR A 56 14.29 -8.88 1.41
C THR A 56 14.95 -7.52 1.19
N VAL A 57 15.20 -6.79 2.27
CA VAL A 57 15.94 -5.51 2.26
C VAL A 57 17.37 -5.59 1.70
N LEU A 58 17.88 -6.80 1.49
CA LEU A 58 19.19 -7.05 0.88
C LEU A 58 19.20 -6.82 -0.64
N TYR A 59 18.03 -6.74 -1.27
CA TYR A 59 17.90 -6.54 -2.71
C TYR A 59 17.24 -5.22 -3.03
N LEU A 60 17.72 -4.55 -4.08
CA LEU A 60 17.07 -3.36 -4.61
C LEU A 60 15.74 -3.75 -5.25
N ASN A 61 14.72 -2.91 -5.05
CA ASN A 61 13.39 -3.11 -5.61
C ASN A 61 12.88 -1.81 -6.22
N HIS A 62 12.68 -1.81 -7.53
CA HIS A 62 12.18 -0.64 -8.26
C HIS A 62 10.81 -0.18 -7.77
N ALA A 63 9.90 -1.09 -7.43
CA ALA A 63 8.55 -0.71 -6.98
C ALA A 63 8.57 0.18 -5.73
N ILE A 64 9.55 0.01 -4.83
CA ILE A 64 9.71 0.87 -3.66
C ILE A 64 10.22 2.25 -4.06
N ALA A 65 11.19 2.30 -4.98
CA ALA A 65 11.72 3.56 -5.47
C ALA A 65 10.65 4.38 -6.22
N ASP A 66 9.93 3.73 -7.11
CA ASP A 66 8.82 4.33 -7.88
C ASP A 66 7.72 4.86 -6.94
N PHE A 67 7.39 4.10 -5.90
CA PHE A 67 6.42 4.53 -4.89
C PHE A 67 6.93 5.75 -4.11
N ALA A 68 8.20 5.74 -3.68
CA ALA A 68 8.80 6.85 -2.95
C ALA A 68 8.80 8.14 -3.78
N GLU A 69 9.16 8.04 -5.05
CA GLU A 69 9.14 9.17 -5.99
C GLU A 69 7.71 9.68 -6.23
N ALA A 70 6.77 8.78 -6.51
CA ALA A 70 5.37 9.13 -6.72
C ALA A 70 4.77 9.82 -5.50
N LEU A 71 5.02 9.30 -4.29
CA LEU A 71 4.55 9.89 -3.04
C LEU A 71 5.21 11.25 -2.80
N ALA A 72 6.53 11.35 -2.94
CA ALA A 72 7.28 12.58 -2.75
C ALA A 72 6.81 13.69 -3.71
N SER A 73 6.44 13.34 -4.95
CA SER A 73 5.93 14.30 -5.93
C SER A 73 4.62 14.98 -5.54
N LYS A 74 3.85 14.38 -4.62
CA LYS A 74 2.56 14.92 -4.14
C LYS A 74 2.70 15.79 -2.89
N LEU A 75 3.88 15.83 -2.28
CA LEU A 75 4.12 16.56 -1.04
C LEU A 75 4.78 17.93 -1.31
N PRO A 76 4.43 18.97 -0.54
CA PRO A 76 5.02 20.30 -0.69
C PRO A 76 6.43 20.37 -0.09
N GLY A 77 7.29 21.19 -0.69
CA GLY A 77 8.56 21.67 -0.14
C GLY A 77 9.45 20.59 0.49
N ASP A 78 9.92 20.84 1.68
CA ASP A 78 10.87 19.98 2.39
C ASP A 78 10.35 18.59 2.76
N LEU A 79 9.05 18.39 2.78
CA LEU A 79 8.46 17.07 3.02
C LEU A 79 8.79 16.10 1.88
N LYS A 80 8.92 16.62 0.67
CA LYS A 80 9.32 15.86 -0.52
C LYS A 80 10.69 15.21 -0.32
N ALA A 81 11.68 15.97 0.11
CA ALA A 81 13.03 15.46 0.39
C ALA A 81 13.04 14.43 1.53
N ARG A 82 12.33 14.71 2.63
CA ARG A 82 12.29 13.83 3.81
C ARG A 82 11.65 12.47 3.53
N VAL A 83 10.66 12.38 2.66
CA VAL A 83 10.05 11.09 2.30
C VAL A 83 10.99 10.29 1.43
N ALA A 84 11.61 10.92 0.44
CA ALA A 84 12.62 10.29 -0.40
C ALA A 84 13.77 9.74 0.47
N ASP A 85 14.35 10.56 1.35
CA ASP A 85 15.43 10.15 2.23
C ASP A 85 15.04 9.01 3.18
N ARG A 86 13.85 9.05 3.78
CA ARG A 86 13.45 8.00 4.74
C ARG A 86 13.11 6.68 4.07
N VAL A 87 12.54 6.70 2.90
CA VAL A 87 12.29 5.46 2.14
C VAL A 87 13.60 4.91 1.57
N PHE A 88 14.49 5.78 1.07
CA PHE A 88 15.81 5.38 0.56
C PHE A 88 16.83 5.10 1.66
N CYS A 89 16.92 5.91 2.71
CA CYS A 89 17.97 5.80 3.73
C CYS A 89 17.85 4.54 4.59
N ARG A 90 16.67 4.01 4.82
CA ARG A 90 16.52 2.68 5.42
C ARG A 90 17.05 1.56 4.52
N PHE A 91 17.10 1.77 3.22
CA PHE A 91 17.69 0.85 2.26
C PHE A 91 19.20 1.01 2.11
N CYS A 92 19.70 2.25 2.15
CA CYS A 92 21.13 2.53 1.96
C CYS A 92 21.99 2.34 3.22
N SER A 93 21.42 2.39 4.41
CA SER A 93 22.19 2.18 5.66
C SER A 93 22.66 0.74 5.88
N PHE A 94 22.37 -0.16 4.95
CA PHE A 94 22.85 -1.54 4.96
C PHE A 94 23.95 -1.82 3.90
N GLN A 95 24.50 -0.81 3.26
CA GLN A 95 25.76 -1.03 2.53
C GLN A 95 26.89 -1.08 3.54
N PRO A 96 27.57 -2.24 3.68
CA PRO A 96 28.83 -2.27 4.40
C PRO A 96 29.75 -1.31 3.68
N SER A 97 30.32 -0.34 4.43
CA SER A 97 31.39 0.50 3.93
C SER A 97 32.45 -0.42 3.33
N SER A 98 32.59 -0.38 2.01
CA SER A 98 33.75 -0.92 1.33
C SER A 98 34.92 -0.05 1.74
N ASN A 99 35.54 -0.39 2.85
CA ASN A 99 36.89 0.08 3.13
C ASN A 99 37.84 -0.56 2.11
N GLN A 100 38.52 0.33 1.44
CA GLN A 100 39.72 0.12 0.66
C GLN A 100 40.67 -0.88 1.31
#